data_69fa36dfee3ff3f64c50deb2e68e44b8
#
_entry.id   69fa36dfee3ff3f64c50deb2e68e44b8
#
_cell.length_a   1.000
_cell.length_b   1.000
_cell.length_c   1.000
_cell.angle_alpha   90.00
_cell.angle_beta   90.00
_cell.angle_gamma   90.00
#
_symmetry.space_group_name_H-M   'P 1'
#
loop_
_entity.id
_entity.type
_entity.pdbx_description
1 polymer ?
#
loop_
_entity_poly.entity_id
_entity_poly.type
_entity_poly.pdbx_seq_one_letter_code
_entity_poly.pdbx_strand_id
1 'polypeptide(L)'
;MKRLKNSGLLILILLLTQACSSDEYYRVRIRIPRRAEVRLAEFEGIVITDFLMKSEFDDFDLSEELKEYFAGELEVELDENVSRENIEIPDEESFDDQEFWKTLPLESQKTVIFSGTAEYSQETRKALISKDKEHFEDPFPSQERLATRKFYTLVMNIRIINAETGEVTYSQDFKESKSYTNVNQTAYFALFDLAFRVKEKLFREIMGGERFQQRYLIHY
;
A
#
# COMPACT_ATOMS: atom_id res chain seq x y z
N MET A 1 -56.19 10.42 -49.45
CA MET A 1 -55.07 9.45 -49.53
C MET A 1 -53.70 9.92 -48.97
N LYS A 2 -53.56 11.11 -48.35
CA LYS A 2 -52.25 11.58 -47.79
C LYS A 2 -52.01 11.19 -46.32
N ARG A 3 -53.01 10.76 -45.55
CA ARG A 3 -52.86 10.41 -44.11
C ARG A 3 -52.28 9.01 -43.87
N LEU A 4 -52.37 8.08 -44.83
CA LEU A 4 -51.85 6.71 -44.61
C LEU A 4 -50.30 6.62 -44.76
N LYS A 5 -49.66 7.53 -45.49
CA LYS A 5 -48.19 7.50 -45.67
C LYS A 5 -47.41 7.87 -44.39
N ASN A 6 -47.98 8.73 -43.54
CA ASN A 6 -47.31 9.17 -42.33
C ASN A 6 -47.39 8.14 -41.18
N SER A 7 -48.45 7.28 -41.15
CA SER A 7 -48.56 6.21 -40.18
C SER A 7 -47.49 5.12 -40.38
N GLY A 8 -47.15 4.77 -41.60
CA GLY A 8 -46.15 3.78 -41.92
C GLY A 8 -44.72 4.22 -41.47
N LEU A 9 -44.43 5.52 -41.68
CA LEU A 9 -43.16 6.08 -41.25
C LEU A 9 -43.00 6.11 -39.74
N LEU A 10 -44.07 6.38 -39.00
CA LEU A 10 -44.09 6.43 -37.55
C LEU A 10 -43.87 5.03 -36.91
N ILE A 11 -44.48 3.99 -37.53
CA ILE A 11 -44.28 2.60 -37.11
C ILE A 11 -42.83 2.12 -37.37
N LEU A 12 -42.27 2.53 -38.52
CA LEU A 12 -40.88 2.19 -38.86
C LEU A 12 -39.88 2.83 -37.88
N ILE A 13 -40.11 4.07 -37.46
CA ILE A 13 -39.25 4.76 -36.47
C ILE A 13 -39.41 4.08 -35.11
N LEU A 14 -40.62 3.65 -34.72
CA LEU A 14 -40.84 2.96 -33.45
C LEU A 14 -40.15 1.58 -33.39
N LEU A 15 -40.08 0.87 -34.50
CA LEU A 15 -39.40 -0.41 -34.62
C LEU A 15 -37.84 -0.25 -34.56
N LEU A 16 -37.31 0.86 -35.09
CA LEU A 16 -35.90 1.13 -35.06
C LEU A 16 -35.40 1.54 -33.68
N THR A 17 -36.26 2.09 -32.81
CA THR A 17 -35.86 2.44 -31.41
C THR A 17 -35.81 1.24 -30.48
N GLN A 18 -36.40 0.10 -30.84
CA GLN A 18 -36.31 -1.13 -30.04
C GLN A 18 -35.07 -1.99 -30.37
N ALA A 19 -34.29 -1.66 -31.40
CA ALA A 19 -33.08 -2.39 -31.77
C ALA A 19 -31.85 -2.03 -30.93
N CYS A 20 -31.95 -1.10 -29.96
CA CYS A 20 -30.92 -0.97 -28.94
C CYS A 20 -31.11 -2.09 -27.90
N SER A 21 -30.69 -3.30 -28.24
CA SER A 21 -30.47 -4.33 -27.24
C SER A 21 -29.39 -3.79 -26.30
N SER A 22 -29.77 -3.54 -25.08
CA SER A 22 -28.80 -3.31 -24.02
C SER A 22 -27.98 -4.59 -23.92
N ASP A 23 -26.75 -4.54 -24.38
CA ASP A 23 -25.80 -5.64 -24.11
C ASP A 23 -25.77 -5.84 -22.61
N GLU A 24 -26.41 -6.90 -22.11
CA GLU A 24 -26.38 -7.26 -20.70
C GLU A 24 -24.99 -7.78 -20.38
N TYR A 25 -24.17 -6.91 -19.80
CA TYR A 25 -22.88 -7.29 -19.29
C TYR A 25 -23.06 -7.85 -17.86
N TYR A 26 -22.75 -9.11 -17.70
CA TYR A 26 -22.68 -9.70 -16.36
C TYR A 26 -21.32 -9.37 -15.74
N ARG A 27 -21.36 -8.66 -14.64
CA ARG A 27 -20.17 -8.37 -13.85
C ARG A 27 -19.87 -9.56 -12.94
N VAL A 28 -18.84 -10.31 -13.28
CA VAL A 28 -18.37 -11.45 -12.48
C VAL A 28 -17.14 -11.04 -11.68
N ARG A 29 -17.15 -11.30 -10.37
CA ARG A 29 -16.00 -11.13 -9.52
C ARG A 29 -15.31 -12.48 -9.36
N ILE A 30 -14.12 -12.62 -9.95
CA ILE A 30 -13.31 -13.85 -9.90
C ILE A 30 -12.25 -13.67 -8.82
N ARG A 31 -12.12 -14.69 -7.96
CA ARG A 31 -11.01 -14.78 -7.00
C ARG A 31 -9.83 -15.44 -7.70
N ILE A 32 -8.72 -14.75 -7.73
CA ILE A 32 -7.47 -15.27 -8.28
C ILE A 32 -6.51 -15.42 -7.10
N PRO A 33 -6.04 -16.63 -6.79
CA PRO A 33 -5.02 -16.82 -5.77
C PRO A 33 -3.72 -16.13 -6.21
N ARG A 34 -3.16 -15.31 -5.34
CA ARG A 34 -1.83 -14.74 -5.50
C ARG A 34 -0.85 -15.62 -4.75
N ARG A 35 0.21 -16.04 -5.41
CA ARG A 35 1.29 -16.76 -4.73
C ARG A 35 2.07 -15.80 -3.86
N ALA A 36 2.47 -16.25 -2.69
CA ALA A 36 3.44 -15.57 -1.87
C ALA A 36 4.77 -15.41 -2.63
N GLU A 37 5.36 -14.25 -2.56
CA GLU A 37 6.68 -14.00 -3.17
C GLU A 37 7.80 -14.61 -2.32
N VAL A 38 7.59 -14.65 -1.00
CA VAL A 38 8.51 -15.27 -0.05
C VAL A 38 7.81 -16.43 0.64
N ARG A 39 8.47 -17.56 0.76
CA ARG A 39 7.96 -18.74 1.46
C ARG A 39 8.40 -18.71 2.92
N LEU A 40 7.82 -17.81 3.70
CA LEU A 40 8.19 -17.63 5.11
C LEU A 40 8.07 -18.95 5.91
N ALA A 41 7.10 -19.80 5.58
CA ALA A 41 6.92 -21.10 6.23
C ALA A 41 8.09 -22.11 6.05
N GLU A 42 9.08 -21.84 5.20
CA GLU A 42 10.28 -22.65 5.05
C GLU A 42 11.36 -22.29 6.09
N PHE A 43 11.16 -21.20 6.85
CA PHE A 43 12.09 -20.70 7.86
C PHE A 43 11.58 -20.98 9.27
N GLU A 44 12.51 -21.03 10.24
CA GLU A 44 12.21 -21.33 11.64
C GLU A 44 11.87 -20.06 12.44
N GLY A 45 12.09 -18.88 11.86
CA GLY A 45 11.77 -17.59 12.49
C GLY A 45 12.13 -16.39 11.62
N ILE A 46 11.80 -15.24 12.14
CA ILE A 46 12.05 -13.95 11.51
C ILE A 46 12.85 -13.09 12.49
N VAL A 47 13.95 -12.53 12.02
CA VAL A 47 14.76 -11.55 12.77
C VAL A 47 14.53 -10.19 12.16
N ILE A 48 14.05 -9.23 12.95
CA ILE A 48 13.93 -7.84 12.50
C ILE A 48 15.12 -7.06 13.05
N THR A 49 15.80 -6.37 12.14
CA THR A 49 16.94 -5.50 12.46
C THR A 49 16.55 -4.04 12.38
N ASP A 50 17.48 -3.17 12.75
CA ASP A 50 17.33 -1.74 12.55
C ASP A 50 17.15 -1.40 11.08
N PHE A 51 16.40 -0.34 10.81
CA PHE A 51 16.29 0.24 9.46
C PHE A 51 17.37 1.30 9.25
N LEU A 52 18.03 1.26 8.10
CA LEU A 52 18.96 2.33 7.74
C LEU A 52 18.17 3.60 7.40
N MET A 53 18.38 4.63 8.20
CA MET A 53 17.67 5.90 8.05
C MET A 53 18.33 6.78 7.01
N LYS A 54 17.59 7.22 5.98
CA LYS A 54 18.06 8.16 4.94
C LYS A 54 17.92 9.63 5.35
N SER A 55 17.16 9.89 6.41
CA SER A 55 16.96 11.23 6.97
C SER A 55 16.88 11.15 8.49
N GLU A 56 17.44 12.14 9.16
CA GLU A 56 17.24 12.31 10.59
C GLU A 56 15.83 12.87 10.86
N PHE A 57 15.23 12.41 11.95
CA PHE A 57 13.95 12.90 12.43
C PHE A 57 14.04 13.12 13.94
N ASP A 58 13.93 14.38 14.36
CA ASP A 58 14.28 14.79 15.73
C ASP A 58 13.23 14.44 16.81
N ASP A 59 11.97 14.19 16.42
CA ASP A 59 10.87 14.05 17.38
C ASP A 59 10.88 12.68 18.10
N PHE A 60 11.42 11.62 17.46
CA PHE A 60 11.50 10.24 18.00
C PHE A 60 12.46 9.38 17.19
N ASP A 61 12.87 8.23 17.76
CA ASP A 61 13.70 7.25 17.05
C ASP A 61 12.86 6.47 16.02
N LEU A 62 12.98 6.88 14.77
CA LEU A 62 12.21 6.34 13.67
C LEU A 62 12.57 4.87 13.39
N SER A 63 13.85 4.48 13.52
CA SER A 63 14.30 3.10 13.27
C SER A 63 13.69 2.16 14.30
N GLU A 64 13.77 2.52 15.57
CA GLU A 64 13.21 1.73 16.67
C GLU A 64 11.68 1.59 16.56
N GLU A 65 10.98 2.70 16.26
CA GLU A 65 9.52 2.68 16.13
C GLU A 65 9.06 1.80 14.95
N LEU A 66 9.75 1.84 13.82
CA LEU A 66 9.45 0.98 12.68
C LEU A 66 9.76 -0.49 12.98
N LYS A 67 10.91 -0.77 13.63
CA LYS A 67 11.31 -2.12 14.04
C LYS A 67 10.23 -2.75 14.95
N GLU A 68 9.85 -2.05 16.02
CA GLU A 68 8.83 -2.52 16.95
C GLU A 68 7.46 -2.69 16.27
N TYR A 69 7.07 -1.74 15.41
CA TYR A 69 5.81 -1.82 14.69
C TYR A 69 5.75 -3.07 13.80
N PHE A 70 6.74 -3.28 12.93
CA PHE A 70 6.73 -4.43 12.03
C PHE A 70 6.92 -5.76 12.77
N ALA A 71 7.69 -5.78 13.86
CA ALA A 71 7.82 -6.97 14.71
C ALA A 71 6.45 -7.38 15.27
N GLY A 72 5.74 -6.46 15.91
CA GLY A 72 4.43 -6.74 16.46
C GLY A 72 3.40 -7.19 15.42
N GLU A 73 3.41 -6.57 14.23
CA GLU A 73 2.50 -6.95 13.16
C GLU A 73 2.81 -8.33 12.56
N LEU A 74 4.10 -8.68 12.42
CA LEU A 74 4.52 -10.00 11.94
C LEU A 74 4.23 -11.10 12.96
N GLU A 75 4.43 -10.85 14.25
CA GLU A 75 4.06 -11.78 15.32
C GLU A 75 2.56 -12.12 15.28
N VAL A 76 1.72 -11.11 15.13
CA VAL A 76 0.25 -11.28 15.09
C VAL A 76 -0.20 -12.03 13.85
N GLU A 77 0.37 -11.73 12.69
CA GLU A 77 -0.15 -12.22 11.42
C GLU A 77 0.37 -13.61 11.07
N LEU A 78 1.60 -13.95 11.47
CA LEU A 78 2.24 -15.21 11.10
C LEU A 78 2.19 -16.26 12.19
N ASP A 79 1.89 -15.88 13.45
CA ASP A 79 2.02 -16.76 14.64
C ASP A 79 3.42 -17.42 14.72
N GLU A 80 4.43 -16.71 14.21
CA GLU A 80 5.81 -17.16 14.07
C GLU A 80 6.70 -16.55 15.15
N ASN A 81 7.86 -17.18 15.37
CA ASN A 81 8.86 -16.62 16.27
C ASN A 81 9.56 -15.43 15.63
N VAL A 82 9.26 -14.23 16.10
CA VAL A 82 9.86 -12.98 15.63
C VAL A 82 10.79 -12.45 16.72
N SER A 83 12.07 -12.34 16.41
CA SER A 83 13.06 -11.72 17.29
C SER A 83 13.45 -10.33 16.78
N ARG A 84 13.88 -9.48 17.71
CA ARG A 84 14.32 -8.11 17.46
C ARG A 84 15.80 -8.03 17.78
N GLU A 85 16.59 -7.69 16.78
CA GLU A 85 18.03 -7.56 16.95
C GLU A 85 18.50 -6.14 16.61
N ASN A 86 19.31 -5.57 17.48
CA ASN A 86 19.91 -4.27 17.26
C ASN A 86 21.18 -4.45 16.41
N ILE A 87 20.98 -4.46 15.10
CA ILE A 87 22.07 -4.60 14.12
C ILE A 87 22.14 -3.30 13.34
N GLU A 88 23.17 -2.52 13.61
CA GLU A 88 23.43 -1.29 12.88
C GLU A 88 23.90 -1.60 11.46
N ILE A 89 23.21 -1.05 10.49
CA ILE A 89 23.53 -1.18 9.06
C ILE A 89 24.36 0.04 8.67
N PRO A 90 25.63 -0.15 8.26
CA PRO A 90 26.52 0.99 8.04
C PRO A 90 26.10 1.87 6.84
N ASP A 91 25.66 1.25 5.77
CA ASP A 91 25.30 1.90 4.51
C ASP A 91 24.38 1.04 3.64
N GLU A 92 23.92 1.58 2.51
CA GLU A 92 23.07 0.86 1.56
C GLU A 92 23.79 -0.28 0.84
N GLU A 93 25.13 -0.21 0.70
CA GLU A 93 25.91 -1.24 0.01
C GLU A 93 25.96 -2.53 0.85
N SER A 94 25.85 -2.41 2.17
CA SER A 94 25.81 -3.54 3.11
C SER A 94 24.62 -4.48 2.86
N PHE A 95 23.54 -4.00 2.22
CA PHE A 95 22.42 -4.87 1.88
C PHE A 95 22.75 -5.89 0.79
N ASP A 96 23.70 -5.59 -0.07
CA ASP A 96 24.12 -6.46 -1.17
C ASP A 96 25.38 -7.29 -0.79
N ASP A 97 25.94 -7.06 0.41
CA ASP A 97 27.05 -7.82 0.96
C ASP A 97 26.56 -9.08 1.69
N GLN A 98 26.60 -10.22 0.99
CA GLN A 98 26.18 -11.50 1.56
C GLN A 98 27.01 -11.92 2.78
N GLU A 99 28.30 -11.59 2.83
CA GLU A 99 29.17 -11.97 3.94
C GLU A 99 28.81 -11.19 5.21
N PHE A 100 28.40 -9.93 5.08
CA PHE A 100 27.87 -9.15 6.21
C PHE A 100 26.74 -9.90 6.88
N TRP A 101 25.72 -10.35 6.13
CA TRP A 101 24.54 -11.01 6.67
C TRP A 101 24.81 -12.40 7.25
N LYS A 102 25.72 -13.18 6.65
CA LYS A 102 26.10 -14.51 7.16
C LYS A 102 26.88 -14.46 8.46
N THR A 103 27.61 -13.40 8.73
CA THR A 103 28.44 -13.27 9.92
C THR A 103 27.68 -12.78 11.15
N LEU A 104 26.39 -12.45 10.99
CA LEU A 104 25.59 -12.00 12.10
C LEU A 104 25.41 -13.12 13.15
N PRO A 105 25.50 -12.80 14.46
CA PRO A 105 25.39 -13.75 15.54
C PRO A 105 23.93 -14.12 15.83
N LEU A 106 23.25 -14.73 14.87
CA LEU A 106 21.85 -15.13 15.00
C LEU A 106 21.72 -16.50 15.70
N GLU A 107 20.63 -16.69 16.44
CA GLU A 107 20.37 -17.94 17.18
C GLU A 107 20.18 -19.14 16.25
N SER A 108 19.58 -18.94 15.08
CA SER A 108 19.39 -19.95 14.03
C SER A 108 19.75 -19.41 12.67
N GLN A 109 20.46 -20.20 11.86
CA GLN A 109 20.75 -19.82 10.47
C GLN A 109 19.53 -20.04 9.53
N LYS A 110 18.55 -20.80 9.95
CA LYS A 110 17.32 -21.00 9.19
C LYS A 110 16.27 -19.91 9.42
N THR A 111 16.72 -18.68 9.55
CA THR A 111 15.89 -17.52 9.75
C THR A 111 15.93 -16.62 8.54
N VAL A 112 14.90 -15.79 8.39
CA VAL A 112 14.93 -14.64 7.49
C VAL A 112 15.19 -13.37 8.29
N ILE A 113 15.98 -12.49 7.72
CA ILE A 113 16.23 -11.16 8.26
C ILE A 113 15.33 -10.19 7.54
N PHE A 114 14.55 -9.45 8.31
CA PHE A 114 13.68 -8.39 7.83
C PHE A 114 14.35 -7.04 8.15
N SER A 115 14.68 -6.28 7.12
CA SER A 115 15.42 -5.03 7.22
C SER A 115 15.10 -4.10 6.06
N GLY A 116 15.81 -2.99 5.96
CA GLY A 116 15.67 -2.09 4.82
C GLY A 116 16.11 -0.67 5.11
N THR A 117 15.70 0.24 4.24
CA THR A 117 15.94 1.67 4.43
C THR A 117 14.60 2.38 4.67
N ALA A 118 14.64 3.48 5.43
CA ALA A 118 13.47 4.32 5.63
C ALA A 118 13.82 5.81 5.58
N GLU A 119 12.89 6.59 5.04
CA GLU A 119 12.92 8.05 5.03
C GLU A 119 11.54 8.56 5.41
N TYR A 120 11.49 9.43 6.40
CA TYR A 120 10.25 10.05 6.87
C TYR A 120 10.36 11.55 6.80
N SER A 121 9.37 12.19 6.18
CA SER A 121 9.38 13.64 6.01
C SER A 121 8.04 14.27 6.35
N GLN A 122 8.10 15.49 6.90
CA GLN A 122 6.96 16.34 7.20
C GLN A 122 7.10 17.65 6.46
N GLU A 123 6.04 18.04 5.77
CA GLU A 123 5.95 19.33 5.11
C GLU A 123 4.65 20.05 5.47
N THR A 124 4.73 21.37 5.60
CA THR A 124 3.56 22.21 5.80
C THR A 124 3.32 23.05 4.55
N ARG A 125 2.18 22.85 3.91
CA ARG A 125 1.82 23.55 2.67
C ARG A 125 0.43 24.17 2.77
N LYS A 126 0.22 25.27 2.03
CA LYS A 126 -1.12 25.79 1.78
C LYS A 126 -1.75 24.98 0.64
N ALA A 127 -2.89 24.37 0.90
CA ALA A 127 -3.63 23.61 -0.08
C ALA A 127 -5.05 24.14 -0.22
N LEU A 128 -5.60 24.02 -1.41
CA LEU A 128 -7.01 24.33 -1.66
C LEU A 128 -7.88 23.28 -0.94
N ILE A 129 -8.83 23.73 -0.16
CA ILE A 129 -9.88 22.88 0.37
C ILE A 129 -11.08 23.00 -0.57
N SER A 130 -11.38 21.93 -1.27
CA SER A 130 -12.70 21.74 -1.87
C SER A 130 -13.67 21.43 -0.74
N LYS A 131 -14.67 22.23 -0.51
CA LYS A 131 -15.80 21.84 0.34
C LYS A 131 -16.48 20.65 -0.31
N ASP A 132 -16.63 19.56 0.43
CA ASP A 132 -17.45 18.45 0.00
C ASP A 132 -18.85 18.97 -0.37
N LYS A 133 -19.33 18.53 -1.53
CA LYS A 133 -20.59 18.96 -2.14
C LYS A 133 -21.81 18.38 -1.41
N GLU A 134 -21.90 18.51 -0.09
CA GLU A 134 -23.04 17.99 0.66
C GLU A 134 -24.25 18.95 0.73
N HIS A 135 -24.15 20.16 0.18
CA HIS A 135 -25.31 21.05 0.10
C HIS A 135 -25.55 21.52 -1.33
N PHE A 136 -26.54 20.88 -1.97
CA PHE A 136 -27.03 21.16 -3.32
C PHE A 136 -27.76 22.51 -3.47
N GLU A 137 -27.79 23.36 -2.45
CA GLU A 137 -28.61 24.56 -2.43
C GLU A 137 -27.89 25.90 -2.45
N ASP A 138 -26.54 25.90 -2.59
CA ASP A 138 -25.83 27.16 -2.67
C ASP A 138 -25.52 27.52 -4.14
N PRO A 139 -26.23 28.48 -4.75
CA PRO A 139 -26.05 28.87 -6.14
C PRO A 139 -24.74 29.63 -6.40
N PHE A 140 -23.95 29.90 -5.35
CA PHE A 140 -22.64 30.54 -5.50
C PHE A 140 -21.54 29.50 -5.40
N PRO A 141 -20.54 29.51 -6.33
CA PRO A 141 -19.41 28.62 -6.23
C PRO A 141 -18.72 28.86 -4.88
N SER A 142 -18.67 27.81 -4.06
CA SER A 142 -18.00 27.84 -2.78
C SER A 142 -16.59 28.38 -2.98
N GLN A 143 -16.25 29.48 -2.31
CA GLN A 143 -14.91 30.07 -2.36
C GLN A 143 -13.90 28.99 -1.94
N GLU A 144 -13.06 28.59 -2.87
CA GLU A 144 -11.92 27.75 -2.58
C GLU A 144 -11.07 28.49 -1.54
N ARG A 145 -10.98 27.92 -0.34
CA ARG A 145 -10.17 28.50 0.73
C ARG A 145 -8.83 27.78 0.77
N LEU A 146 -7.77 28.56 0.80
CA LEU A 146 -6.45 28.07 1.14
C LEU A 146 -6.41 27.73 2.63
N ALA A 147 -6.15 26.48 2.94
CA ALA A 147 -5.87 26.07 4.31
C ALA A 147 -4.48 25.49 4.43
N THR A 148 -3.88 25.71 5.57
CA THR A 148 -2.61 25.08 5.93
C THR A 148 -2.86 23.62 6.23
N ARG A 149 -2.09 22.72 5.58
CA ARG A 149 -2.11 21.29 5.81
C ARG A 149 -0.71 20.76 6.09
N LYS A 150 -0.62 19.79 6.97
CA LYS A 150 0.60 19.00 7.14
C LYS A 150 0.55 17.80 6.22
N PHE A 151 1.64 17.60 5.51
CA PHE A 151 1.86 16.43 4.63
C PHE A 151 2.96 15.60 5.26
N TYR A 152 2.71 14.31 5.38
CA TYR A 152 3.69 13.35 5.84
C TYR A 152 3.93 12.34 4.74
N THR A 153 5.18 11.97 4.55
CA THR A 153 5.59 10.99 3.56
C THR A 153 6.54 10.00 4.20
N LEU A 154 6.25 8.72 4.05
CA LEU A 154 7.11 7.60 4.42
C LEU A 154 7.54 6.89 3.14
N VAL A 155 8.84 6.80 2.92
CA VAL A 155 9.46 6.00 1.86
C VAL A 155 10.25 4.90 2.52
N MET A 156 10.01 3.66 2.12
CA MET A 156 10.74 2.50 2.64
C MET A 156 11.16 1.61 1.49
N ASN A 157 12.38 1.09 1.53
CA ASN A 157 12.78 -0.09 0.79
C ASN A 157 12.87 -1.23 1.80
N ILE A 158 11.98 -2.21 1.69
CA ILE A 158 11.95 -3.38 2.59
C ILE A 158 12.63 -4.54 1.90
N ARG A 159 13.55 -5.20 2.63
CA ARG A 159 14.30 -6.34 2.16
C ARG A 159 14.11 -7.51 3.11
N ILE A 160 13.94 -8.70 2.54
CA ILE A 160 13.95 -9.96 3.27
C ILE A 160 15.17 -10.75 2.78
N ILE A 161 16.04 -11.09 3.71
CA ILE A 161 17.34 -11.66 3.45
C ILE A 161 17.38 -13.05 4.10
N ASN A 162 17.86 -14.05 3.39
CA ASN A 162 18.08 -15.36 3.95
C ASN A 162 19.36 -15.32 4.80
N ALA A 163 19.27 -15.61 6.10
CA ALA A 163 20.40 -15.53 7.02
C ALA A 163 21.49 -16.58 6.71
N GLU A 164 21.12 -17.73 6.17
CA GLU A 164 22.07 -18.80 5.83
C GLU A 164 22.93 -18.43 4.60
N THR A 165 22.31 -17.84 3.57
CA THR A 165 22.97 -17.56 2.29
C THR A 165 23.41 -16.11 2.16
N GLY A 166 22.88 -15.20 2.97
CA GLY A 166 23.05 -13.76 2.85
C GLY A 166 22.36 -13.15 1.61
N GLU A 167 21.56 -13.95 0.89
CA GLU A 167 20.90 -13.49 -0.33
C GLU A 167 19.61 -12.72 -0.03
N VAL A 168 19.40 -11.63 -0.73
CA VAL A 168 18.14 -10.88 -0.70
C VAL A 168 17.10 -11.67 -1.49
N THR A 169 16.13 -12.26 -0.78
CA THR A 169 15.04 -13.04 -1.37
C THR A 169 13.85 -12.18 -1.79
N TYR A 170 13.73 -10.99 -1.22
CA TYR A 170 12.69 -10.02 -1.55
C TYR A 170 13.23 -8.61 -1.36
N SER A 171 12.89 -7.70 -2.27
CA SER A 171 13.20 -6.28 -2.16
C SER A 171 12.11 -5.47 -2.85
N GLN A 172 11.49 -4.53 -2.14
CA GLN A 172 10.41 -3.71 -2.67
C GLN A 172 10.41 -2.31 -2.08
N ASP A 173 10.18 -1.34 -2.97
CA ASP A 173 10.00 0.06 -2.59
C ASP A 173 8.54 0.38 -2.29
N PHE A 174 8.32 1.06 -1.18
CA PHE A 174 7.03 1.58 -0.76
C PHE A 174 7.12 3.08 -0.57
N LYS A 175 6.12 3.78 -1.07
CA LYS A 175 5.97 5.21 -0.83
C LYS A 175 4.52 5.52 -0.47
N GLU A 176 4.33 6.01 0.76
CA GLU A 176 3.03 6.43 1.26
C GLU A 176 3.07 7.89 1.65
N SER A 177 1.99 8.60 1.32
CA SER A 177 1.84 10.00 1.68
C SER A 177 0.42 10.28 2.13
N LYS A 178 0.28 11.13 3.14
CA LYS A 178 -1.02 11.57 3.63
C LYS A 178 -0.98 13.02 4.10
N SER A 179 -2.05 13.74 3.83
CA SER A 179 -2.24 15.11 4.33
C SER A 179 -3.31 15.15 5.41
N TYR A 180 -3.06 15.94 6.44
CA TYR A 180 -4.00 16.18 7.52
C TYR A 180 -4.42 17.63 7.56
N THR A 181 -5.74 17.86 7.67
CA THR A 181 -6.32 19.19 7.85
C THR A 181 -6.12 19.71 9.28
N ASN A 182 -6.02 18.79 10.23
CA ASN A 182 -5.68 19.15 11.61
C ASN A 182 -4.19 19.41 11.71
N VAL A 183 -3.82 20.67 11.87
CA VAL A 183 -2.41 21.10 12.00
C VAL A 183 -1.76 20.62 13.31
N ASN A 184 -2.56 20.18 14.29
CA ASN A 184 -2.06 19.62 15.54
C ASN A 184 -1.80 18.11 15.45
N GLN A 185 -2.02 17.50 14.27
CA GLN A 185 -1.70 16.10 14.07
C GLN A 185 -0.22 15.87 14.32
N THR A 186 0.10 14.91 15.18
CA THR A 186 1.48 14.58 15.53
C THR A 186 2.14 13.78 14.42
N ALA A 187 3.46 13.95 14.28
CA ALA A 187 4.26 13.16 13.35
C ALA A 187 4.23 11.67 13.72
N TYR A 188 4.25 11.36 15.00
CA TYR A 188 4.15 10.00 15.53
C TYR A 188 2.88 9.27 15.05
N PHE A 189 1.71 9.87 15.21
CA PHE A 189 0.47 9.28 14.70
C PHE A 189 0.50 9.09 13.18
N ALA A 190 1.02 10.08 12.45
CA ALA A 190 1.09 10.01 10.99
C ALA A 190 2.04 8.90 10.52
N LEU A 191 3.13 8.65 11.26
CA LEU A 191 4.04 7.55 10.97
C LEU A 191 3.30 6.21 10.98
N PHE A 192 2.57 5.88 12.05
CA PHE A 192 1.86 4.60 12.15
C PHE A 192 0.73 4.44 11.13
N ASP A 193 0.03 5.54 10.78
CA ASP A 193 -0.97 5.50 9.72
C ASP A 193 -0.34 5.21 8.34
N LEU A 194 0.88 5.70 8.08
CA LEU A 194 1.62 5.41 6.86
C LEU A 194 2.26 4.02 6.90
N ALA A 195 2.86 3.62 8.02
CA ALA A 195 3.42 2.29 8.22
C ALA A 195 2.36 1.19 8.08
N PHE A 196 1.15 1.41 8.59
CA PHE A 196 0.01 0.51 8.38
C PHE A 196 -0.29 0.30 6.89
N ARG A 197 -0.24 1.35 6.08
CA ARG A 197 -0.48 1.24 4.63
C ARG A 197 0.66 0.49 3.92
N VAL A 198 1.90 0.69 4.36
CA VAL A 198 3.05 -0.07 3.87
C VAL A 198 2.85 -1.55 4.23
N LYS A 199 2.54 -1.85 5.52
CA LYS A 199 2.27 -3.21 5.98
C LYS A 199 1.20 -3.91 5.15
N GLU A 200 0.05 -3.27 4.93
CA GLU A 200 -1.04 -3.85 4.13
C GLU A 200 -0.63 -4.20 2.70
N LYS A 201 0.29 -3.46 2.10
CA LYS A 201 0.82 -3.74 0.78
C LYS A 201 1.85 -4.87 0.83
N LEU A 202 2.80 -4.78 1.75
CA LEU A 202 3.85 -5.76 1.97
C LEU A 202 3.28 -7.15 2.26
N PHE A 203 2.39 -7.26 3.25
CA PHE A 203 1.83 -8.56 3.68
C PHE A 203 1.06 -9.24 2.55
N ARG A 204 0.38 -8.46 1.72
CA ARG A 204 -0.28 -8.96 0.51
C ARG A 204 0.68 -9.56 -0.51
N GLU A 205 1.92 -9.10 -0.53
CA GLU A 205 2.97 -9.60 -1.44
C GLU A 205 3.72 -10.80 -0.86
N ILE A 206 4.15 -10.69 0.39
CA ILE A 206 4.97 -11.75 1.02
C ILE A 206 4.16 -12.97 1.45
N MET A 207 2.89 -12.80 1.88
CA MET A 207 2.06 -13.91 2.32
C MET A 207 1.14 -14.44 1.22
N GLY A 208 1.04 -13.73 0.10
CA GLY A 208 0.07 -14.03 -0.92
C GLY A 208 -1.34 -13.58 -0.51
N GLY A 209 -2.35 -14.27 -1.02
CA GLY A 209 -3.73 -13.93 -0.71
C GLY A 209 -4.66 -14.09 -1.91
N GLU A 210 -5.82 -13.47 -1.84
CA GLU A 210 -6.79 -13.48 -2.92
C GLU A 210 -6.87 -12.12 -3.60
N ARG A 211 -6.70 -12.09 -4.90
CA ARG A 211 -6.96 -10.90 -5.71
C ARG A 211 -8.33 -11.04 -6.36
N PHE A 212 -9.19 -10.06 -6.16
CA PHE A 212 -10.44 -9.97 -6.89
C PHE A 212 -10.24 -9.28 -8.22
N GLN A 213 -10.59 -9.95 -9.31
CA GLN A 213 -10.66 -9.36 -10.64
C GLN A 213 -12.11 -9.28 -11.08
N GLN A 214 -12.54 -8.09 -11.47
CA GLN A 214 -13.84 -7.91 -12.12
C GLN A 214 -13.69 -8.19 -13.61
N ARG A 215 -14.53 -9.06 -14.15
CA ARG A 215 -14.64 -9.31 -15.58
C ARG A 215 -16.07 -9.08 -16.03
N TYR A 216 -16.21 -8.59 -17.24
CA TYR A 216 -17.48 -8.44 -17.91
C TYR A 216 -17.64 -9.60 -18.88
N LEU A 217 -18.70 -10.38 -18.70
CA LEU A 217 -19.07 -11.45 -19.63
C LEU A 217 -20.13 -10.87 -20.57
N ILE A 218 -19.88 -11.01 -21.85
CA ILE A 218 -20.84 -10.66 -22.91
C ILE A 218 -21.69 -11.91 -23.15
N HIS A 219 -22.98 -11.78 -23.04
CA HIS A 219 -23.90 -12.83 -23.42
C HIS A 219 -24.22 -12.64 -24.92
N TYR A 220 -23.93 -13.67 -25.72
CA TYR A 220 -24.30 -13.69 -27.15
C TYR A 220 -25.66 -14.33 -27.30
#